data_c2b76056462339b1b477763c032c2e5e
#
_entry.id   c2b76056462339b1b477763c032c2e5e
#
_cell.length_a   1.000
_cell.length_b   1.000
_cell.length_c   1.000
_cell.angle_alpha   90.00
_cell.angle_beta   90.00
_cell.angle_gamma   90.00
#
_symmetry.space_group_name_H-M   'P 1'
#
loop_
_entity.id
_entity.type
_entity.pdbx_description
1 polymer ?
#
loop_
_entity_poly.entity_id
_entity_poly.type
_entity_poly.pdbx_seq_one_letter_code
_entity_poly.pdbx_strand_id
1 'polypeptide(L)'
;MARQSQHEGGRAGAKGLLCRPSKLGRLVGRGGPPMTYRVTQVLTGHGCLGEYLHRIGKEATVRCHHCDASVDSAQRTLEYCPAWTLSRRDLIVEIGWDLLPFAILEALLMSERRRRAVTSFCEQVMLWKEALERVRVRNSHPERIGRRGRGRRVDVFRRGALSPPRFLVGVKLSRW
;
A
#
# COMPACT_ATOMS: atom_id res chain seq x y z
N MET A 1 34.89 33.02 -20.80
CA MET A 1 34.27 31.86 -21.53
C MET A 1 33.99 30.79 -20.49
N ALA A 2 32.78 30.74 -19.97
CA ALA A 2 32.32 29.77 -18.97
C ALA A 2 31.51 28.68 -19.67
N ARG A 3 31.94 27.42 -19.56
CA ARG A 3 31.22 26.26 -20.07
C ARG A 3 30.14 25.88 -19.07
N GLN A 4 28.89 25.99 -19.51
CA GLN A 4 27.74 25.42 -18.82
C GLN A 4 27.74 23.92 -19.06
N SER A 5 27.89 23.12 -18.02
CA SER A 5 27.65 21.69 -18.02
C SER A 5 26.16 21.45 -17.79
N GLN A 6 25.50 20.99 -18.83
CA GLN A 6 24.11 20.52 -18.77
C GLN A 6 24.08 19.16 -18.06
N HIS A 7 23.46 19.12 -16.89
CA HIS A 7 23.06 17.87 -16.25
C HIS A 7 21.81 17.32 -16.96
N GLU A 8 22.02 16.36 -17.81
CA GLU A 8 20.93 15.52 -18.34
C GLU A 8 20.45 14.61 -17.20
N GLY A 9 19.31 14.96 -16.63
CA GLY A 9 18.56 14.13 -15.71
C GLY A 9 17.99 12.91 -16.43
N GLY A 10 18.67 11.79 -16.32
CA GLY A 10 18.20 10.52 -16.83
C GLY A 10 16.82 10.16 -16.26
N ARG A 11 15.81 10.08 -17.13
CA ARG A 11 14.52 9.46 -16.85
C ARG A 11 14.75 8.00 -16.51
N ALA A 12 14.89 7.67 -15.24
CA ALA A 12 14.72 6.32 -14.74
C ALA A 12 13.23 5.98 -14.85
N GLY A 13 12.85 5.36 -15.95
CA GLY A 13 11.52 4.80 -16.13
C GLY A 13 11.23 3.83 -15.00
N ALA A 14 10.11 4.01 -14.34
CA ALA A 14 9.55 3.09 -13.35
C ALA A 14 9.22 1.75 -14.04
N LYS A 15 10.25 0.96 -14.32
CA LYS A 15 10.09 -0.44 -14.68
C LYS A 15 9.69 -1.17 -13.40
N GLY A 16 8.48 -1.72 -13.44
CA GLY A 16 7.84 -2.41 -12.32
C GLY A 16 8.80 -3.21 -11.47
N LEU A 17 8.49 -3.25 -10.21
CA LEU A 17 9.16 -3.93 -9.12
C LEU A 17 9.29 -5.44 -9.40
N LEU A 18 10.10 -5.81 -10.38
CA LEU A 18 10.36 -7.20 -10.73
C LEU A 18 11.40 -7.76 -9.77
N CYS A 19 10.89 -8.30 -8.67
CA CYS A 19 11.63 -9.27 -7.87
C CYS A 19 12.19 -10.34 -8.81
N ARG A 20 13.51 -10.61 -8.77
CA ARG A 20 14.13 -11.64 -9.60
C ARG A 20 13.38 -12.98 -9.48
N PRO A 21 13.01 -13.64 -10.57
CA PRO A 21 12.16 -14.84 -10.58
C PRO A 21 12.62 -15.97 -9.66
N SER A 22 13.94 -16.08 -9.43
CA SER A 22 14.54 -17.12 -8.59
C SER A 22 14.19 -17.06 -7.12
N LYS A 23 13.93 -15.85 -6.54
CA LYS A 23 13.54 -15.71 -5.13
C LYS A 23 12.02 -15.76 -4.95
N LEU A 24 11.26 -15.26 -5.92
CA LEU A 24 9.81 -15.42 -5.93
C LEU A 24 9.42 -16.92 -6.02
N GLY A 25 10.18 -17.71 -6.76
CA GLY A 25 9.99 -19.15 -6.84
C GLY A 25 10.10 -19.88 -5.51
N ARG A 26 10.92 -19.39 -4.57
CA ARG A 26 11.00 -19.96 -3.20
C ARG A 26 9.78 -19.63 -2.32
N LEU A 27 9.11 -18.50 -2.57
CA LEU A 27 7.88 -18.13 -1.86
C LEU A 27 6.67 -18.91 -2.38
N VAL A 28 6.67 -19.24 -3.67
CA VAL A 28 5.55 -19.92 -4.33
C VAL A 28 5.78 -21.44 -4.38
N GLY A 29 7.02 -21.91 -4.14
CA GLY A 29 7.36 -23.33 -4.13
C GLY A 29 6.65 -24.12 -3.01
N ARG A 30 6.46 -25.41 -3.23
CA ARG A 30 5.86 -26.33 -2.25
C ARG A 30 6.65 -26.28 -0.93
N GLY A 31 6.10 -25.62 0.08
CA GLY A 31 6.73 -25.44 1.40
C GLY A 31 7.15 -24.00 1.75
N GLY A 32 6.96 -23.03 0.86
CA GLY A 32 7.12 -21.62 1.22
C GLY A 32 6.03 -21.14 2.20
N PRO A 33 6.32 -20.12 3.02
CA PRO A 33 5.32 -19.59 3.95
C PRO A 33 4.13 -19.02 3.18
N PRO A 34 2.90 -19.19 3.67
CA PRO A 34 1.72 -18.64 3.04
C PRO A 34 1.83 -17.11 2.98
N MET A 35 1.80 -16.56 1.78
CA MET A 35 1.69 -15.12 1.56
C MET A 35 0.22 -14.71 1.54
N THR A 36 -0.11 -13.66 2.28
CA THR A 36 -1.47 -13.14 2.23
C THR A 36 -1.69 -12.34 0.93
N TYR A 37 -2.95 -12.23 0.56
CA TYR A 37 -3.34 -11.45 -0.62
C TYR A 37 -2.79 -10.01 -0.57
N ARG A 38 -2.84 -9.34 0.60
CA ARG A 38 -2.37 -7.96 0.74
C ARG A 38 -0.86 -7.82 0.68
N VAL A 39 -0.12 -8.78 1.21
CA VAL A 39 1.35 -8.84 1.01
C VAL A 39 1.67 -8.92 -0.48
N THR A 40 0.97 -9.78 -1.21
CA THR A 40 1.15 -9.90 -2.66
C THR A 40 0.82 -8.59 -3.38
N GLN A 41 -0.26 -7.90 -3.01
CA GLN A 41 -0.60 -6.60 -3.59
C GLN A 41 0.53 -5.57 -3.40
N VAL A 42 1.09 -5.44 -2.20
CA VAL A 42 2.18 -4.51 -1.93
C VAL A 42 3.43 -4.87 -2.73
N LEU A 43 3.83 -6.15 -2.74
CA LEU A 43 5.03 -6.60 -3.47
C LEU A 43 4.91 -6.44 -4.99
N THR A 44 3.72 -6.54 -5.53
CA THR A 44 3.47 -6.44 -6.98
C THR A 44 3.01 -5.06 -7.43
N GLY A 45 2.78 -4.13 -6.50
CA GLY A 45 2.28 -2.79 -6.80
C GLY A 45 0.83 -2.79 -7.30
N HIS A 46 0.01 -3.75 -6.87
CA HIS A 46 -1.40 -3.87 -7.24
C HIS A 46 -2.34 -3.45 -6.08
N GLY A 47 -3.64 -3.54 -6.31
CA GLY A 47 -4.64 -3.25 -5.29
C GLY A 47 -5.00 -1.76 -5.20
N CYS A 48 -5.25 -1.25 -3.99
CA CYS A 48 -5.68 0.14 -3.77
C CYS A 48 -4.49 1.11 -3.67
N LEU A 49 -3.55 1.02 -4.60
CA LEU A 49 -2.45 1.95 -4.79
C LEU A 49 -2.79 2.90 -5.93
N GLY A 50 -2.54 4.21 -5.76
CA GLY A 50 -2.90 5.24 -6.74
C GLY A 50 -2.32 4.98 -8.13
N GLU A 51 -1.04 4.58 -8.24
CA GLU A 51 -0.44 4.19 -9.51
C GLU A 51 -1.17 3.04 -10.21
N TYR A 52 -1.56 2.02 -9.44
CA TYR A 52 -2.29 0.89 -10.01
C TYR A 52 -3.71 1.27 -10.42
N LEU A 53 -4.44 1.99 -9.55
CA LEU A 53 -5.81 2.43 -9.84
C LEU A 53 -5.87 3.35 -11.05
N HIS A 54 -4.89 4.25 -11.20
CA HIS A 54 -4.76 5.10 -12.38
C HIS A 54 -4.47 4.28 -13.64
N ARG A 55 -3.54 3.33 -13.57
CA ARG A 55 -3.18 2.46 -14.69
C ARG A 55 -4.37 1.66 -15.24
N ILE A 56 -5.29 1.25 -14.37
CA ILE A 56 -6.51 0.50 -14.77
C ILE A 56 -7.73 1.41 -14.98
N GLY A 57 -7.54 2.73 -15.04
CA GLY A 57 -8.59 3.69 -15.32
C GLY A 57 -9.64 3.88 -14.22
N LYS A 58 -9.36 3.45 -12.99
CA LYS A 58 -10.26 3.66 -11.83
C LYS A 58 -10.05 4.98 -11.13
N GLU A 59 -8.89 5.60 -11.31
CA GLU A 59 -8.51 6.88 -10.75
C GLU A 59 -8.01 7.84 -11.83
N ALA A 60 -8.37 9.10 -11.70
CA ALA A 60 -7.90 10.14 -12.62
C ALA A 60 -6.44 10.53 -12.38
N THR A 61 -5.92 10.30 -11.19
CA THR A 61 -4.57 10.69 -10.78
C THR A 61 -3.88 9.58 -9.98
N VAL A 62 -2.56 9.64 -9.91
CA VAL A 62 -1.73 8.73 -9.11
C VAL A 62 -1.53 9.20 -7.67
N ARG A 63 -2.26 10.25 -7.22
CA ARG A 63 -2.11 10.86 -5.89
C ARG A 63 -2.38 9.89 -4.75
N CYS A 64 -1.70 10.12 -3.64
CA CYS A 64 -1.98 9.45 -2.38
C CYS A 64 -3.12 10.13 -1.63
N HIS A 65 -4.22 9.43 -1.43
CA HIS A 65 -5.38 9.94 -0.68
C HIS A 65 -5.21 9.92 0.84
N HIS A 66 -4.06 9.47 1.34
CA HIS A 66 -3.76 9.43 2.78
C HIS A 66 -2.80 10.53 3.23
N CYS A 67 -2.02 11.11 2.31
CA CYS A 67 -1.06 12.17 2.64
C CYS A 67 -0.94 13.24 1.55
N ASP A 68 -1.84 13.23 0.57
CA ASP A 68 -1.91 14.17 -0.56
C ASP A 68 -0.64 14.28 -1.42
N ALA A 69 0.32 13.37 -1.25
CA ALA A 69 1.48 13.32 -2.12
C ALA A 69 1.11 13.04 -3.58
N SER A 70 1.90 13.56 -4.51
CA SER A 70 1.67 13.46 -5.95
C SER A 70 1.63 12.03 -6.48
N VAL A 71 2.27 11.08 -5.81
CA VAL A 71 2.35 9.67 -6.22
C VAL A 71 2.02 8.77 -5.04
N ASP A 72 1.24 7.71 -5.28
CA ASP A 72 0.94 6.64 -4.35
C ASP A 72 1.39 5.31 -4.96
N SER A 73 2.63 4.94 -4.70
CA SER A 73 3.24 3.68 -5.12
C SER A 73 3.40 2.73 -3.93
N ALA A 74 3.66 1.46 -4.22
CA ALA A 74 4.02 0.46 -3.21
C ALA A 74 5.29 0.87 -2.46
N GLN A 75 6.33 1.31 -3.19
CA GLN A 75 7.59 1.78 -2.62
C GLN A 75 7.37 2.96 -1.67
N ARG A 76 6.61 3.97 -2.11
CA ARG A 76 6.29 5.10 -1.26
C ARG A 76 5.49 4.71 -0.02
N THR A 77 4.59 3.76 -0.16
CA THR A 77 3.81 3.22 0.97
C THR A 77 4.71 2.55 1.99
N LEU A 78 5.68 1.78 1.56
CA LEU A 78 6.65 1.12 2.43
C LEU A 78 7.59 2.12 3.12
N GLU A 79 8.15 3.09 2.41
CA GLU A 79 9.27 3.91 2.92
C GLU A 79 8.85 5.30 3.39
N TYR A 80 8.00 6.00 2.64
CA TYR A 80 7.93 7.47 2.77
C TYR A 80 6.57 8.01 3.19
N CYS A 81 5.46 7.28 2.96
CA CYS A 81 4.14 7.84 3.23
C CYS A 81 3.96 8.15 4.73
N PRO A 82 3.75 9.42 5.12
CA PRO A 82 3.66 9.80 6.52
C PRO A 82 2.41 9.23 7.23
N ALA A 83 1.38 8.89 6.48
CA ALA A 83 0.19 8.26 7.04
C ALA A 83 0.48 6.90 7.71
N TRP A 84 1.57 6.24 7.32
CA TRP A 84 1.94 4.91 7.82
C TRP A 84 3.16 4.92 8.76
N THR A 85 3.57 6.09 9.25
CA THR A 85 4.79 6.23 10.07
C THR A 85 4.77 5.35 11.31
N LEU A 86 3.65 5.25 12.02
CA LEU A 86 3.55 4.43 13.22
C LEU A 86 3.64 2.94 12.87
N SER A 87 2.86 2.47 11.90
CA SER A 87 2.90 1.07 11.46
C SER A 87 4.27 0.69 10.89
N ARG A 88 4.93 1.61 10.20
CA ARG A 88 6.28 1.43 9.64
C ARG A 88 7.32 1.32 10.73
N ARG A 89 7.17 2.05 11.83
CA ARG A 89 8.08 1.98 12.98
C ARG A 89 8.18 0.56 13.51
N ASP A 90 7.06 -0.12 13.69
CA ASP A 90 7.04 -1.51 14.15
C ASP A 90 7.71 -2.45 13.15
N LEU A 91 7.51 -2.20 11.86
CA LEU A 91 8.19 -2.94 10.79
C LEU A 91 9.71 -2.74 10.84
N ILE A 92 10.19 -1.49 10.97
CA ILE A 92 11.62 -1.15 11.03
C ILE A 92 12.30 -1.79 12.22
N VAL A 93 11.66 -1.87 13.37
CA VAL A 93 12.21 -2.53 14.56
C VAL A 93 12.56 -4.00 14.28
N GLU A 94 11.77 -4.67 13.44
CA GLU A 94 11.93 -6.10 13.17
C GLU A 94 12.85 -6.40 11.99
N ILE A 95 12.85 -5.59 10.93
CA ILE A 95 13.56 -5.88 9.69
C ILE A 95 14.67 -4.89 9.34
N GLY A 96 14.75 -3.76 10.04
CA GLY A 96 15.70 -2.68 9.76
C GLY A 96 15.12 -1.60 8.83
N TRP A 97 15.96 -0.66 8.46
CA TRP A 97 15.59 0.54 7.70
C TRP A 97 15.44 0.29 6.19
N ASP A 98 16.00 -0.79 5.68
CA ASP A 98 15.87 -1.13 4.27
C ASP A 98 14.49 -1.76 4.02
N LEU A 99 13.60 -0.97 3.45
CA LEU A 99 12.23 -1.36 3.10
C LEU A 99 12.05 -1.53 1.59
N LEU A 100 13.15 -1.66 0.85
CA LEU A 100 13.10 -2.02 -0.56
C LEU A 100 12.40 -3.38 -0.73
N PRO A 101 11.71 -3.61 -1.81
CA PRO A 101 10.98 -4.85 -2.05
C PRO A 101 11.81 -6.11 -1.91
N PHE A 102 13.09 -6.01 -2.23
CA PHE A 102 14.01 -7.12 -2.05
C PHE A 102 14.25 -7.45 -0.56
N ALA A 103 14.46 -6.42 0.28
CA ALA A 103 14.62 -6.58 1.73
C ALA A 103 13.33 -7.11 2.38
N ILE A 104 12.18 -6.62 1.95
CA ILE A 104 10.87 -7.15 2.36
C ILE A 104 10.73 -8.63 2.01
N LEU A 105 11.12 -9.01 0.79
CA LEU A 105 11.07 -10.39 0.35
C LEU A 105 12.01 -11.29 1.17
N GLU A 106 13.22 -10.82 1.48
CA GLU A 106 14.14 -11.53 2.36
C GLU A 106 13.58 -11.69 3.77
N ALA A 107 13.00 -10.63 4.33
CA ALA A 107 12.37 -10.68 5.64
C ALA A 107 11.25 -11.73 5.73
N LEU A 108 10.46 -11.88 4.67
CA LEU A 108 9.43 -12.92 4.57
C LEU A 108 9.99 -14.33 4.59
N LEU A 109 11.22 -14.54 4.10
CA LEU A 109 11.88 -15.83 4.01
C LEU A 109 12.71 -16.19 5.25
N MET A 110 13.21 -15.18 5.98
CA MET A 110 14.24 -15.41 7.01
C MET A 110 13.69 -15.94 8.33
N SER A 111 12.62 -15.37 8.86
CA SER A 111 12.07 -15.80 10.15
C SER A 111 10.58 -15.51 10.28
N GLU A 112 9.92 -16.30 11.11
CA GLU A 112 8.50 -16.13 11.42
C GLU A 112 8.20 -14.74 12.01
N ARG A 113 9.07 -14.24 12.87
CA ARG A 113 8.91 -12.92 13.51
C ARG A 113 8.93 -11.79 12.47
N ARG A 114 9.93 -11.80 11.57
CA ARG A 114 10.03 -10.82 10.48
C ARG A 114 8.86 -10.93 9.51
N ARG A 115 8.46 -12.15 9.18
CA ARG A 115 7.29 -12.40 8.34
C ARG A 115 6.01 -11.83 8.93
N ARG A 116 5.78 -12.02 10.22
CA ARG A 116 4.63 -11.44 10.93
C ARG A 116 4.64 -9.92 10.89
N ALA A 117 5.80 -9.29 11.08
CA ALA A 117 5.93 -7.83 11.00
C ALA A 117 5.56 -7.30 9.61
N VAL A 118 6.11 -7.90 8.55
CA VAL A 118 5.79 -7.54 7.16
C VAL A 118 4.30 -7.77 6.87
N THR A 119 3.78 -8.92 7.25
CA THR A 119 2.37 -9.26 7.02
C THR A 119 1.46 -8.29 7.76
N SER A 120 1.73 -8.02 9.03
CA SER A 120 0.93 -7.08 9.85
C SER A 120 0.91 -5.68 9.23
N PHE A 121 2.06 -5.17 8.79
CA PHE A 121 2.15 -3.88 8.11
C PHE A 121 1.32 -3.86 6.83
N CYS A 122 1.52 -4.82 5.93
CA CYS A 122 0.81 -4.89 4.66
C CYS A 122 -0.71 -5.04 4.85
N GLU A 123 -1.14 -5.91 5.77
CA GLU A 123 -2.55 -6.10 6.09
C GLU A 123 -3.19 -4.81 6.60
N GLN A 124 -2.55 -4.14 7.55
CA GLN A 124 -3.06 -2.91 8.13
C GLN A 124 -3.17 -1.79 7.07
N VAL A 125 -2.11 -1.55 6.33
CA VAL A 125 -2.07 -0.47 5.33
C VAL A 125 -3.06 -0.71 4.21
N MET A 126 -3.09 -1.92 3.65
CA MET A 126 -3.99 -2.22 2.53
C MET A 126 -5.45 -2.24 2.98
N LEU A 127 -5.75 -2.69 4.19
CA LEU A 127 -7.11 -2.62 4.74
C LEU A 127 -7.63 -1.18 4.81
N TRP A 128 -6.80 -0.23 5.25
CA TRP A 128 -7.16 1.18 5.29
C TRP A 128 -7.31 1.79 3.89
N LYS A 129 -6.41 1.46 2.96
CA LYS A 129 -6.52 1.89 1.56
C LYS A 129 -7.81 1.37 0.91
N GLU A 130 -8.13 0.10 1.10
CA GLU A 130 -9.38 -0.51 0.61
C GLU A 130 -10.63 0.13 1.24
N ALA A 131 -10.60 0.44 2.54
CA ALA A 131 -11.71 1.09 3.21
C ALA A 131 -12.00 2.48 2.66
N LEU A 132 -10.95 3.29 2.46
CA LEU A 132 -11.07 4.62 1.86
C LEU A 132 -11.57 4.55 0.42
N GLU A 133 -11.05 3.63 -0.38
CA GLU A 133 -11.48 3.42 -1.76
C GLU A 133 -12.97 3.07 -1.85
N ARG A 134 -13.46 2.18 -0.99
CA ARG A 134 -14.89 1.85 -0.93
C ARG A 134 -15.77 3.06 -0.62
N VAL A 135 -15.33 3.94 0.30
CA VAL A 135 -16.04 5.18 0.63
C VAL A 135 -16.07 6.11 -0.57
N ARG A 136 -14.94 6.29 -1.24
CA ARG A 136 -14.82 7.17 -2.42
C ARG A 136 -15.68 6.70 -3.57
N VAL A 137 -15.61 5.40 -3.93
CA VAL A 137 -16.45 4.81 -4.98
C VAL A 137 -17.95 4.96 -4.66
N ARG A 138 -18.32 4.80 -3.39
CA ARG A 138 -19.71 5.01 -2.96
C ARG A 138 -20.15 6.47 -3.17
N ASN A 139 -19.30 7.42 -2.81
CA ASN A 139 -19.62 8.84 -2.92
C ASN A 139 -19.65 9.32 -4.38
N SER A 140 -18.84 8.71 -5.26
CA SER A 140 -18.80 9.04 -6.69
C SER A 140 -20.00 8.49 -7.49
N HIS A 141 -20.66 7.43 -6.97
CA HIS A 141 -21.78 6.77 -7.64
C HIS A 141 -22.95 6.48 -6.69
N PRO A 142 -23.63 7.52 -6.18
CA PRO A 142 -24.74 7.34 -5.23
C PRO A 142 -25.90 6.52 -5.78
N GLU A 143 -26.12 6.54 -7.10
CA GLU A 143 -27.24 5.85 -7.74
C GLU A 143 -27.13 4.31 -7.77
N ARG A 144 -25.94 3.75 -7.55
CA ARG A 144 -25.75 2.28 -7.54
C ARG A 144 -26.16 1.61 -6.23
N ILE A 145 -26.50 2.40 -5.21
CA ILE A 145 -26.82 1.89 -3.86
C ILE A 145 -28.21 1.23 -3.81
N GLY A 146 -29.12 1.61 -4.73
CA GLY A 146 -30.52 1.15 -4.70
C GLY A 146 -30.77 -0.29 -5.17
N ARG A 147 -29.83 -1.00 -5.78
CA ARG A 147 -30.07 -2.28 -6.46
C ARG A 147 -29.39 -3.52 -5.86
N ARG A 148 -28.61 -3.41 -4.80
CA ARG A 148 -28.05 -4.60 -4.12
C ARG A 148 -28.63 -4.71 -2.71
N GLY A 149 -29.45 -5.74 -2.56
CA GLY A 149 -30.17 -6.08 -1.36
C GLY A 149 -29.29 -6.15 -0.11
N ARG A 150 -29.97 -6.03 1.02
CA ARG A 150 -29.54 -6.16 2.42
C ARG A 150 -28.36 -7.13 2.65
N GLY A 151 -27.15 -6.76 2.25
CA GLY A 151 -25.92 -7.44 2.63
C GLY A 151 -25.43 -6.89 3.97
N ARG A 152 -25.17 -7.79 4.92
CA ARG A 152 -24.68 -7.53 6.28
C ARG A 152 -23.72 -6.34 6.31
N ARG A 153 -24.04 -5.33 7.10
CA ARG A 153 -23.10 -4.32 7.54
C ARG A 153 -21.93 -5.04 8.20
N VAL A 154 -20.82 -5.14 7.50
CA VAL A 154 -19.56 -5.54 8.14
C VAL A 154 -19.05 -4.29 8.83
N ASP A 155 -19.29 -4.22 10.13
CA ASP A 155 -18.81 -3.15 10.99
C ASP A 155 -17.30 -3.34 11.19
N VAL A 156 -16.49 -2.79 10.29
CA VAL A 156 -15.02 -2.92 10.31
C VAL A 156 -14.43 -2.32 11.59
N PHE A 157 -15.17 -1.42 12.24
CA PHE A 157 -14.74 -0.73 13.47
C PHE A 157 -15.04 -1.52 14.75
N ARG A 158 -15.84 -2.58 14.70
CA ARG A 158 -16.28 -3.30 15.90
C ARG A 158 -15.38 -4.44 16.36
N ARG A 159 -14.40 -4.84 15.58
CA ARG A 159 -13.38 -5.80 16.01
C ARG A 159 -12.13 -5.06 16.45
N GLY A 160 -12.09 -4.73 17.73
CA GLY A 160 -11.18 -3.93 18.49
C GLY A 160 -9.67 -4.16 18.38
N ALA A 161 -9.09 -4.09 17.19
CA ALA A 161 -7.66 -4.28 17.02
C ALA A 161 -6.94 -3.20 16.18
N LEU A 162 -7.63 -2.21 15.62
CA LEU A 162 -6.98 -1.20 14.77
C LEU A 162 -7.46 0.20 15.16
N SER A 163 -6.69 0.88 15.98
CA SER A 163 -6.84 2.33 16.13
C SER A 163 -6.54 3.00 14.79
N PRO A 164 -7.39 3.94 14.32
CA PRO A 164 -7.10 4.68 13.11
C PRO A 164 -5.78 5.44 13.25
N PRO A 165 -4.98 5.57 12.20
CA PRO A 165 -3.80 6.41 12.24
C PRO A 165 -4.23 7.83 12.63
N ARG A 166 -3.50 8.47 13.56
CA ARG A 166 -3.84 9.78 14.14
C ARG A 166 -4.13 10.88 13.09
N PHE A 167 -3.73 10.68 11.86
CA PHE A 167 -3.96 11.59 10.74
C PHE A 167 -5.43 11.74 10.32
N LEU A 168 -6.28 10.75 10.60
CA LEU A 168 -7.69 10.79 10.21
C LEU A 168 -8.60 11.45 11.25
N VAL A 169 -8.08 11.81 12.42
CA VAL A 169 -8.86 12.46 13.49
C VAL A 169 -9.18 13.92 13.15
N GLY A 170 -8.58 14.50 12.12
CA GLY A 170 -8.76 15.90 11.71
C GLY A 170 -9.53 16.14 10.42
N VAL A 171 -9.97 15.12 9.71
CA VAL A 171 -10.78 15.28 8.49
C VAL A 171 -12.21 15.61 8.93
N LYS A 172 -12.50 16.91 9.09
CA LYS A 172 -13.88 17.39 9.13
C LYS A 172 -14.56 16.97 7.84
N LEU A 173 -15.45 16.00 7.93
CA LEU A 173 -16.46 15.74 6.91
C LEU A 173 -17.34 17.00 6.87
N SER A 174 -16.98 17.97 6.05
CA SER A 174 -17.86 19.06 5.70
C SER A 174 -19.12 18.45 5.08
N ARG A 175 -20.24 18.69 5.74
CA ARG A 175 -21.57 18.42 5.22
C ARG A 175 -21.75 19.21 3.93
N TRP A 176 -22.01 18.50 2.87
CA TRP A 176 -22.70 18.96 1.68
C TRP A 176 -23.93 18.08 1.47
#